data_de8815bf6b596d68c202f64e806a0928
#
_entry.id   de8815bf6b596d68c202f64e806a0928
#
_cell.length_a   1.000
_cell.length_b   1.000
_cell.length_c   1.000
_cell.angle_alpha   90.00
_cell.angle_beta   90.00
_cell.angle_gamma   90.00
#
_symmetry.space_group_name_H-M   'P 1'
#
loop_
_entity.id
_entity.type
_entity.pdbx_description
1 polymer ?
#
loop_
_entity_poly.entity_id
_entity_poly.type
_entity_poly.pdbx_seq_one_letter_code
_entity_poly.pdbx_strand_id
1 'polypeptide(L)'
;MFKNITLSEIKQLENEVSYQPNQVSSKTIAQNKYVSITLFSFDKDEEISAHKSKGDAMVTILDGKSKITIDDKEYVLSKGETIVMPAGIPHALFAVEKFKMILTVVFPNE
;
A
#
# COMPACT_ATOMS: atom_id res chain seq x y z
N MET A 1 -3.05 15.16 -10.85
CA MET A 1 -1.61 15.41 -11.04
C MET A 1 -0.86 14.87 -9.82
N PHE A 2 0.40 14.51 -10.00
CA PHE A 2 1.21 14.05 -8.86
C PHE A 2 1.51 15.19 -7.90
N LYS A 3 1.63 14.84 -6.61
CA LYS A 3 1.99 15.73 -5.50
C LYS A 3 2.92 14.99 -4.55
N ASN A 4 3.61 15.73 -3.69
CA ASN A 4 4.49 15.16 -2.65
C ASN A 4 5.63 14.29 -3.19
N ILE A 5 5.96 14.46 -4.46
CA ILE A 5 7.09 13.81 -5.11
C ILE A 5 7.67 14.78 -6.13
N THR A 6 8.99 14.87 -6.18
CA THR A 6 9.69 15.80 -7.09
C THR A 6 9.55 15.31 -8.53
N LEU A 7 9.15 16.22 -9.42
CA LEU A 7 9.02 15.93 -10.85
C LEU A 7 10.39 15.93 -11.52
N SER A 8 10.52 15.14 -12.58
CA SER A 8 11.70 15.10 -13.45
C SER A 8 13.01 14.72 -12.74
N GLU A 9 12.89 13.90 -11.69
CA GLU A 9 14.03 13.31 -11.00
C GLU A 9 13.89 11.80 -10.95
N ILE A 10 15.00 11.09 -11.04
CA ILE A 10 15.01 9.63 -10.90
C ILE A 10 14.84 9.29 -9.42
N LYS A 11 13.88 8.43 -9.10
CA LYS A 11 13.55 8.05 -7.73
C LYS A 11 13.55 6.54 -7.57
N GLN A 12 13.89 6.09 -6.36
CA GLN A 12 13.55 4.77 -5.88
C GLN A 12 12.39 4.96 -4.93
N LEU A 13 11.21 4.41 -5.23
CA LEU A 13 10.00 4.67 -4.46
C LEU A 13 10.13 4.28 -2.99
N GLU A 14 10.92 3.23 -2.69
CA GLU A 14 11.15 2.82 -1.30
C GLU A 14 11.84 3.90 -0.46
N ASN A 15 12.52 4.86 -1.08
CA ASN A 15 13.19 5.96 -0.39
C ASN A 15 12.30 7.18 -0.20
N GLU A 16 11.07 7.16 -0.75
CA GLU A 16 10.12 8.27 -0.65
C GLU A 16 9.28 8.22 0.63
N VAL A 17 9.36 7.15 1.38
CA VAL A 17 8.70 7.00 2.68
C VAL A 17 9.67 6.30 3.63
N SER A 18 9.74 6.75 4.88
CA SER A 18 10.69 6.24 5.87
C SER A 18 9.99 5.41 6.95
N TYR A 19 10.66 4.38 7.44
CA TYR A 19 10.19 3.66 8.62
C TYR A 19 10.19 4.55 9.84
N GLN A 20 9.10 4.51 10.61
CA GLN A 20 8.98 5.21 11.89
C GLN A 20 8.73 4.18 12.98
N PRO A 21 9.43 4.26 14.13
CA PRO A 21 9.27 3.28 15.20
C PRO A 21 7.81 3.14 15.65
N ASN A 22 7.31 1.92 15.68
CA ASN A 22 5.98 1.56 16.18
C ASN A 22 4.84 2.28 15.43
N GLN A 23 5.03 2.58 14.14
CA GLN A 23 4.05 3.34 13.37
C GLN A 23 3.87 2.77 11.98
N VAL A 24 2.69 3.10 11.41
CA VAL A 24 2.43 3.08 9.99
C VAL A 24 2.52 4.52 9.50
N SER A 25 3.32 4.76 8.48
CA SER A 25 3.45 6.09 7.87
C SER A 25 3.01 6.02 6.42
N SER A 26 2.49 7.12 5.90
CA SER A 26 2.02 7.15 4.52
C SER A 26 2.30 8.50 3.86
N LYS A 27 2.42 8.47 2.55
CA LYS A 27 2.53 9.65 1.71
C LYS A 27 1.72 9.44 0.44
N THR A 28 0.64 10.19 0.30
CA THR A 28 -0.18 10.16 -0.92
C THR A 28 0.47 11.00 -1.99
N ILE A 29 0.71 10.41 -3.16
CA ILE A 29 1.39 11.07 -4.27
C ILE A 29 0.47 11.40 -5.45
N ALA A 30 -0.74 10.85 -5.47
CA ALA A 30 -1.77 11.24 -6.43
C ALA A 30 -3.13 10.83 -5.88
N GLN A 31 -4.13 11.68 -6.10
CA GLN A 31 -5.49 11.38 -5.66
C GLN A 31 -6.50 12.23 -6.42
N ASN A 32 -7.51 11.56 -6.97
CA ASN A 32 -8.71 12.18 -7.52
C ASN A 32 -9.87 11.17 -7.41
N LYS A 33 -11.01 11.46 -8.04
CA LYS A 33 -12.16 10.57 -7.95
C LYS A 33 -11.99 9.22 -8.66
N TYR A 34 -10.95 9.08 -9.49
CA TYR A 34 -10.70 7.87 -10.30
C TYR A 34 -9.57 7.02 -9.75
N VAL A 35 -8.57 7.64 -9.11
CA VAL A 35 -7.38 6.93 -8.67
C VAL A 35 -6.80 7.55 -7.40
N SER A 36 -6.20 6.69 -6.56
CA SER A 36 -5.41 7.11 -5.41
C SER A 36 -4.12 6.31 -5.40
N ILE A 37 -2.99 6.98 -5.24
CA ILE A 37 -1.67 6.35 -5.16
C ILE A 37 -0.99 6.82 -3.89
N THR A 38 -0.68 5.87 -3.00
CA THR A 38 -0.09 6.16 -1.69
C THR A 38 1.07 5.22 -1.41
N LEU A 39 2.15 5.78 -0.91
CA LEU A 39 3.28 5.01 -0.38
C LEU A 39 3.09 4.80 1.11
N PHE A 40 3.38 3.60 1.60
CA PHE A 40 3.27 3.24 3.01
C PHE A 40 4.56 2.64 3.52
N SER A 41 4.87 2.90 4.78
CA SER A 41 5.86 2.14 5.54
C SER A 41 5.19 1.62 6.82
N PHE A 42 5.48 0.35 7.14
CA PHE A 42 4.98 -0.31 8.34
C PHE A 42 6.16 -0.78 9.16
N ASP A 43 6.27 -0.37 10.42
CA ASP A 43 7.21 -1.01 11.32
C ASP A 43 6.76 -2.46 11.57
N LYS A 44 7.68 -3.31 12.01
CA LYS A 44 7.38 -4.72 12.29
C LYS A 44 6.21 -4.82 13.27
N ASP A 45 5.30 -5.76 13.01
CA ASP A 45 4.11 -6.06 13.80
C ASP A 45 3.00 -5.00 13.72
N GLU A 46 3.22 -3.90 13.00
CA GLU A 46 2.15 -2.93 12.74
C GLU A 46 1.16 -3.47 11.71
N GLU A 47 -0.08 -3.02 11.81
CA GLU A 47 -1.14 -3.53 10.94
C GLU A 47 -2.18 -2.48 10.60
N ILE A 48 -2.91 -2.73 9.53
CA ILE A 48 -4.18 -2.09 9.22
C ILE A 48 -5.24 -3.17 9.31
N SER A 49 -6.21 -2.99 10.23
CA SER A 49 -7.29 -3.96 10.45
C SER A 49 -8.21 -4.06 9.23
N ALA A 50 -9.01 -5.13 9.20
CA ALA A 50 -9.88 -5.42 8.07
C ALA A 50 -10.83 -4.25 7.76
N HIS A 51 -10.86 -3.86 6.51
CA HIS A 51 -11.74 -2.81 5.99
C HIS A 51 -12.02 -3.06 4.51
N LYS A 52 -12.97 -2.33 3.95
CA LYS A 52 -13.36 -2.46 2.54
C LYS A 52 -12.99 -1.18 1.79
N SER A 53 -12.61 -1.32 0.53
CA SER A 53 -12.40 -0.20 -0.38
C SER A 53 -13.51 -0.16 -1.42
N LYS A 54 -13.85 1.04 -1.90
CA LYS A 54 -14.81 1.22 -3.00
C LYS A 54 -14.20 0.84 -4.34
N GLY A 55 -12.88 0.90 -4.47
CA GLY A 55 -12.15 0.54 -5.69
C GLY A 55 -11.31 -0.70 -5.50
N ASP A 56 -10.84 -1.26 -6.60
CA ASP A 56 -9.82 -2.31 -6.57
C ASP A 56 -8.50 -1.71 -6.11
N ALA A 57 -7.84 -2.37 -5.16
CA ALA A 57 -6.63 -1.87 -4.55
C ALA A 57 -5.46 -2.78 -4.87
N MET A 58 -4.49 -2.28 -5.63
CA MET A 58 -3.28 -3.01 -5.97
C MET A 58 -2.16 -2.66 -5.02
N VAL A 59 -1.59 -3.67 -4.38
CA VAL A 59 -0.42 -3.54 -3.51
C VAL A 59 0.80 -4.11 -4.21
N THR A 60 1.88 -3.35 -4.24
CA THR A 60 3.20 -3.85 -4.65
C THR A 60 4.18 -3.60 -3.51
N ILE A 61 4.87 -4.65 -3.08
CA ILE A 61 5.84 -4.57 -1.99
C ILE A 61 7.16 -4.02 -2.52
N LEU A 62 7.63 -2.95 -1.90
CA LEU A 62 8.88 -2.27 -2.27
C LEU A 62 10.06 -2.72 -1.41
N ASP A 63 9.80 -3.17 -0.18
CA ASP A 63 10.80 -3.61 0.79
C ASP A 63 10.10 -4.46 1.86
N GLY A 64 10.79 -5.46 2.41
CA GLY A 64 10.29 -6.25 3.52
C GLY A 64 9.25 -7.30 3.15
N LYS A 65 8.35 -7.59 4.11
CA LYS A 65 7.39 -8.70 3.96
C LYS A 65 6.08 -8.39 4.66
N SER A 66 4.98 -8.52 3.92
CA SER A 66 3.62 -8.28 4.42
C SER A 66 2.76 -9.54 4.32
N LYS A 67 1.93 -9.77 5.34
CA LYS A 67 0.83 -10.71 5.25
C LYS A 67 -0.44 -9.92 4.93
N ILE A 68 -1.07 -10.24 3.81
CA ILE A 68 -2.30 -9.61 3.37
C ILE A 68 -3.41 -10.64 3.45
N THR A 69 -4.48 -10.29 4.17
CA THR A 69 -5.66 -11.13 4.30
C THR A 69 -6.76 -10.54 3.44
N ILE A 70 -7.25 -11.31 2.48
CA ILE A 70 -8.37 -10.93 1.62
C ILE A 70 -9.50 -11.89 1.91
N ASP A 71 -10.60 -11.37 2.47
CA ASP A 71 -11.70 -12.14 3.02
C ASP A 71 -11.17 -13.08 4.11
N ASP A 72 -11.09 -14.38 3.88
CA ASP A 72 -10.56 -15.37 4.83
C ASP A 72 -9.24 -16.01 4.37
N LYS A 73 -8.66 -15.54 3.26
CA LYS A 73 -7.40 -16.08 2.72
C LYS A 73 -6.23 -15.18 3.05
N GLU A 74 -5.13 -15.82 3.45
CA GLU A 74 -3.87 -15.15 3.77
C GLU A 74 -2.86 -15.31 2.65
N TYR A 75 -2.16 -14.22 2.33
CA TYR A 75 -1.10 -14.17 1.33
C TYR A 75 0.10 -13.48 1.94
N VAL A 76 1.30 -14.04 1.75
CA VAL A 76 2.53 -13.40 2.21
C VAL A 76 3.30 -12.93 0.98
N LEU A 77 3.54 -11.62 0.92
CA LEU A 77 4.23 -10.98 -0.20
C LEU A 77 5.56 -10.41 0.25
N SER A 78 6.56 -10.58 -0.62
CA SER A 78 7.90 -10.03 -0.45
C SER A 78 8.18 -9.00 -1.55
N LYS A 79 9.33 -8.34 -1.45
CA LYS A 79 9.78 -7.30 -2.39
C LYS A 79 9.56 -7.72 -3.86
N GLY A 80 8.93 -6.85 -4.63
CA GLY A 80 8.65 -7.04 -6.04
C GLY A 80 7.35 -7.77 -6.36
N GLU A 81 6.70 -8.36 -5.35
CA GLU A 81 5.43 -9.06 -5.56
C GLU A 81 4.25 -8.11 -5.42
N THR A 82 3.18 -8.42 -6.13
CA THR A 82 1.96 -7.59 -6.15
C THR A 82 0.71 -8.45 -6.04
N ILE A 83 -0.34 -7.87 -5.46
CA ILE A 83 -1.67 -8.48 -5.40
C ILE A 83 -2.72 -7.39 -5.56
N VAL A 84 -3.84 -7.73 -6.21
CA VAL A 84 -4.99 -6.83 -6.31
C VAL A 84 -6.06 -7.30 -5.34
N MET A 85 -6.45 -6.41 -4.43
CA MET A 85 -7.52 -6.64 -3.46
C MET A 85 -8.83 -6.13 -4.06
N PRO A 86 -9.83 -7.01 -4.26
CA PRO A 86 -11.07 -6.60 -4.93
C PRO A 86 -11.87 -5.58 -4.14
N ALA A 87 -12.53 -4.66 -4.86
CA ALA A 87 -13.46 -3.72 -4.27
C ALA A 87 -14.56 -4.45 -3.49
N GLY A 88 -14.95 -3.89 -2.34
CA GLY A 88 -16.06 -4.41 -1.53
C GLY A 88 -15.76 -5.67 -0.73
N ILE A 89 -14.57 -6.22 -0.83
CA ILE A 89 -14.14 -7.41 -0.07
C ILE A 89 -13.25 -6.97 1.08
N PRO A 90 -13.49 -7.44 2.33
CA PRO A 90 -12.63 -7.06 3.45
C PRO A 90 -11.18 -7.47 3.24
N HIS A 91 -10.26 -6.59 3.57
CA HIS A 91 -8.83 -6.88 3.51
C HIS A 91 -8.09 -6.25 4.69
N ALA A 92 -7.01 -6.89 5.10
CA ALA A 92 -6.16 -6.45 6.19
C ALA A 92 -4.69 -6.65 5.82
N LEU A 93 -3.81 -5.83 6.40
CA LEU A 93 -2.37 -5.90 6.15
C LEU A 93 -1.63 -5.97 7.48
N PHE A 94 -0.62 -6.85 7.54
CA PHE A 94 0.18 -7.06 8.74
C PHE A 94 1.67 -7.13 8.36
N ALA A 95 2.52 -6.43 9.11
CA ALA A 95 3.97 -6.43 8.90
C ALA A 95 4.62 -7.64 9.56
N VAL A 96 4.85 -8.71 8.80
CA VAL A 96 5.63 -9.87 9.24
C VAL A 96 7.07 -9.45 9.52
N GLU A 97 7.63 -8.62 8.63
CA GLU A 97 8.83 -7.82 8.82
C GLU A 97 8.42 -6.38 8.51
N LYS A 98 9.20 -5.41 8.95
CA LYS A 98 8.95 -4.04 8.50
C LYS A 98 8.91 -4.02 6.98
N PHE A 99 7.98 -3.29 6.40
CA PHE A 99 7.84 -3.29 4.95
C PHE A 99 7.36 -1.94 4.42
N LYS A 100 7.62 -1.73 3.14
CA LYS A 100 7.12 -0.59 2.38
C LYS A 100 6.34 -1.10 1.19
N MET A 101 5.30 -0.38 0.83
CA MET A 101 4.46 -0.71 -0.32
C MET A 101 3.99 0.54 -1.05
N ILE A 102 3.63 0.35 -2.30
CA ILE A 102 2.83 1.32 -3.05
C ILE A 102 1.42 0.73 -3.19
N LEU A 103 0.43 1.54 -2.87
CA LEU A 103 -0.98 1.19 -2.96
C LEU A 103 -1.61 2.05 -4.06
N THR A 104 -2.16 1.38 -5.08
CA THR A 104 -2.89 2.04 -6.16
C THR A 104 -4.34 1.59 -6.09
N VAL A 105 -5.25 2.53 -5.84
CA VAL A 105 -6.68 2.24 -5.81
C VAL A 105 -7.31 2.82 -7.08
N VAL A 106 -8.01 1.98 -7.82
CA VAL A 106 -8.76 2.37 -9.01
C VAL A 106 -10.23 2.33 -8.65
N PHE A 107 -10.88 3.49 -8.67
CA PHE A 107 -12.28 3.61 -8.28
C PHE A 107 -13.20 3.34 -9.46
N PRO A 108 -14.45 2.90 -9.19
CA PRO A 108 -15.41 2.68 -10.28
C PRO A 108 -15.68 3.99 -11.03
N ASN A 109 -15.81 3.88 -12.35
CA ASN A 109 -16.09 5.01 -13.22
C ASN A 109 -17.61 5.16 -13.34
N GLU A 110 -18.17 5.99 -12.46
CA GLU A 110 -19.62 6.26 -12.42
C GLU A 110 -19.92 7.67 -12.84
#